data_969fc599ec8cedd01f11008b23a801f3
#
_entry.id   969fc599ec8cedd01f11008b23a801f3
#
_cell.length_a   1.000
_cell.length_b   1.000
_cell.length_c   1.000
_cell.angle_alpha   90.00
_cell.angle_beta   90.00
_cell.angle_gamma   90.00
#
_symmetry.space_group_name_H-M   'P 1'
#
loop_
_entity.id
_entity.type
_entity.pdbx_description
1 polymer ?
#
loop_
_entity_poly.entity_id
_entity_poly.type
_entity_poly.pdbx_seq_one_letter_code
_entity_poly.pdbx_strand_id
1 'polypeptide(L)'
;MEDFFEKLNAGDRQAAVALMDERTEMRVHVGDSVQTLRGVERVGGWFLRGDAGLRMIPGDIRDTGNTYEADLLVVRPGAQSQHLDATFRVEAGKITAINIAPR
;
A
#
# COMPACT_ATOMS: atom_id res chain seq x y z
N MET A 1 -1.87 -11.03 1.80
CA MET A 1 -2.09 -9.57 1.66
C MET A 1 -2.93 -8.96 2.76
N GLU A 2 -3.89 -9.68 3.27
CA GLU A 2 -4.71 -9.17 4.37
C GLU A 2 -3.86 -8.82 5.60
N ASP A 3 -2.84 -9.60 5.88
CA ASP A 3 -1.93 -9.34 7.00
C ASP A 3 -1.24 -7.99 6.91
N PHE A 4 -0.85 -7.58 5.71
CA PHE A 4 -0.22 -6.29 5.49
C PHE A 4 -1.14 -5.14 5.90
N PHE A 5 -2.39 -5.18 5.44
CA PHE A 5 -3.36 -4.14 5.78
C PHE A 5 -3.75 -4.18 7.25
N GLU A 6 -3.84 -5.37 7.82
CA GLU A 6 -4.13 -5.54 9.24
C GLU A 6 -3.04 -4.89 10.11
N LYS A 7 -1.78 -5.16 9.80
CA LYS A 7 -0.64 -4.56 10.50
C LYS A 7 -0.59 -3.05 10.32
N LEU A 8 -0.80 -2.60 9.09
CA LEU A 8 -0.80 -1.19 8.76
C LEU A 8 -1.87 -0.42 9.53
N ASN A 9 -3.10 -0.96 9.56
CA ASN A 9 -4.23 -0.31 10.22
C ASN A 9 -4.16 -0.42 11.74
N ALA A 10 -3.46 -1.41 12.26
CA ALA A 10 -3.21 -1.54 13.69
C ALA A 10 -2.12 -0.59 14.20
N GLY A 11 -1.45 0.13 13.29
CA GLY A 11 -0.35 1.01 13.65
C GLY A 11 0.97 0.28 13.89
N ASP A 12 1.03 -1.01 13.58
CA ASP A 12 2.24 -1.81 13.71
C ASP A 12 3.11 -1.63 12.47
N ARG A 13 3.85 -0.52 12.47
CA ARG A 13 4.64 -0.09 11.33
C ARG A 13 5.75 -1.05 10.98
N GLN A 14 6.45 -1.55 11.99
CA GLN A 14 7.56 -2.47 11.78
C GLN A 14 7.10 -3.78 11.16
N ALA A 15 5.97 -4.31 11.61
CA ALA A 15 5.43 -5.54 11.06
C ALA A 15 4.97 -5.36 9.61
N ALA A 16 4.35 -4.21 9.29
CA ALA A 16 3.93 -3.92 7.92
C ALA A 16 5.14 -3.79 6.98
N VAL A 17 6.16 -3.07 7.39
CA VAL A 17 7.39 -2.89 6.60
C VAL A 17 8.15 -4.22 6.46
N ALA A 18 8.10 -5.07 7.46
CA ALA A 18 8.76 -6.37 7.42
C ALA A 18 8.19 -7.30 6.34
N LEU A 19 6.98 -7.03 5.85
CA LEU A 19 6.37 -7.78 4.75
C LEU A 19 6.81 -7.28 3.37
N MET A 20 7.60 -6.23 3.31
CA MET A 20 8.14 -5.67 2.06
C MET A 20 9.57 -6.15 1.83
N ASP A 21 9.92 -6.40 0.56
CA ASP A 21 11.29 -6.65 0.18
C ASP A 21 12.11 -5.37 0.29
N GLU A 22 13.40 -5.48 0.60
CA GLU A 22 14.28 -4.31 0.72
C GLU A 22 14.33 -3.49 -0.56
N ARG A 23 14.16 -4.13 -1.71
CA ARG A 23 14.20 -3.51 -3.03
C ARG A 23 12.81 -3.24 -3.59
N THR A 24 11.79 -3.26 -2.75
CA THR A 24 10.42 -3.02 -3.21
C THR A 24 10.34 -1.68 -3.94
N GLU A 25 9.51 -1.64 -4.97
CA GLU A 25 9.31 -0.45 -5.78
C GLU A 25 7.84 -0.11 -5.82
N MET A 26 7.53 1.17 -5.74
CA MET A 26 6.16 1.64 -5.74
C MET A 26 5.97 2.73 -6.78
N ARG A 27 4.90 2.63 -7.54
CA ARG A 27 4.48 3.67 -8.46
C ARG A 27 3.15 4.22 -8.00
N VAL A 28 3.10 5.53 -7.85
CA VAL A 28 1.89 6.24 -7.45
C VAL A 28 1.51 7.18 -8.58
N HIS A 29 0.31 7.00 -9.11
CA HIS A 29 -0.22 7.86 -10.15
C HIS A 29 -0.91 9.05 -9.53
N VAL A 30 -0.44 10.25 -9.86
CA VAL A 30 -0.99 11.51 -9.36
C VAL A 30 -1.29 12.41 -10.56
N GLY A 31 -2.55 12.52 -10.93
CA GLY A 31 -2.95 13.24 -12.14
C GLY A 31 -2.30 12.62 -13.37
N ASP A 32 -1.59 13.42 -14.16
CA ASP A 32 -0.88 12.95 -15.35
C ASP A 32 0.55 12.49 -15.05
N SER A 33 0.94 12.50 -13.80
CA SER A 33 2.30 12.17 -13.38
C SER A 33 2.36 10.83 -12.69
N VAL A 34 3.53 10.18 -12.74
CA VAL A 34 3.79 8.95 -11.99
C VAL A 34 5.00 9.22 -11.11
N GLN A 35 4.82 9.07 -9.80
CA GLN A 35 5.90 9.13 -8.85
C GLN A 35 6.40 7.70 -8.58
N THR A 36 7.70 7.48 -8.69
CA THR A 36 8.31 6.19 -8.39
C THR A 36 9.13 6.29 -7.11
N LEU A 37 8.84 5.38 -6.20
CA LEU A 37 9.58 5.25 -4.94
C LEU A 37 10.32 3.92 -4.97
N ARG A 38 11.60 3.94 -4.63
CA ARG A 38 12.44 2.73 -4.63
C ARG A 38 13.05 2.50 -3.27
N GLY A 39 12.96 1.24 -2.84
CA GLY A 39 13.50 0.81 -1.56
C GLY A 39 12.44 0.85 -0.46
N VAL A 40 12.59 -0.10 0.47
CA VAL A 40 11.61 -0.29 1.54
C VAL A 40 11.47 0.96 2.44
N GLU A 41 12.54 1.72 2.61
CA GLU A 41 12.47 2.91 3.46
C GLU A 41 11.55 3.98 2.86
N ARG A 42 11.67 4.23 1.55
CA ARG A 42 10.83 5.21 0.88
C ARG A 42 9.38 4.73 0.73
N VAL A 43 9.22 3.48 0.35
CA VAL A 43 7.89 2.88 0.18
C VAL A 43 7.19 2.80 1.53
N GLY A 44 7.88 2.31 2.54
CA GLY A 44 7.35 2.28 3.90
C GLY A 44 7.00 3.66 4.40
N GLY A 45 7.84 4.64 4.13
CA GLY A 45 7.59 6.03 4.51
C GLY A 45 6.32 6.60 3.89
N TRP A 46 6.01 6.22 2.65
CA TRP A 46 4.78 6.68 2.00
C TRP A 46 3.54 6.15 2.72
N PHE A 47 3.53 4.85 3.08
CA PHE A 47 2.43 4.26 3.82
C PHE A 47 2.34 4.77 5.25
N LEU A 48 3.48 5.08 5.85
CA LEU A 48 3.60 5.36 7.27
C LEU A 48 3.74 6.85 7.59
N ARG A 49 3.80 7.71 6.58
CA ARG A 49 3.77 9.14 6.84
C ARG A 49 2.38 9.44 7.31
N GLY A 50 2.24 9.39 8.51
CA GLY A 50 0.97 9.33 8.79
C GLY A 50 0.46 10.19 9.85
N ASP A 51 -0.65 10.66 9.54
CA ASP A 51 -1.55 11.19 10.51
C ASP A 51 -2.04 10.03 11.37
N ALA A 52 -2.04 10.22 12.66
CA ALA A 52 -2.70 9.28 13.53
C ALA A 52 -4.16 9.16 13.09
N GLY A 53 -4.60 7.96 12.81
CA GLY A 53 -5.95 7.70 12.35
C GLY A 53 -6.11 7.50 10.86
N LEU A 54 -5.03 7.63 10.07
CA LEU A 54 -5.07 7.23 8.68
C LEU A 54 -5.29 5.72 8.60
N ARG A 55 -6.28 5.32 7.81
CA ARG A 55 -6.57 3.91 7.60
C ARG A 55 -6.72 3.61 6.13
N MET A 56 -6.21 2.46 5.73
CA MET A 56 -6.38 1.94 4.37
C MET A 56 -7.17 0.66 4.46
N ILE A 57 -8.42 0.72 4.05
CA ILE A 57 -9.35 -0.40 4.17
C ILE A 57 -9.44 -1.08 2.81
N PRO A 58 -8.97 -2.33 2.69
CA PRO A 58 -9.12 -3.05 1.44
C PRO A 58 -10.57 -3.51 1.27
N GLY A 59 -11.06 -3.39 0.06
CA GLY A 59 -12.28 -4.06 -0.36
C GLY A 59 -11.96 -5.50 -0.72
N ASP A 60 -12.43 -5.95 -1.87
CA ASP A 60 -12.10 -7.29 -2.34
C ASP A 60 -10.63 -7.36 -2.74
N ILE A 61 -9.92 -8.32 -2.17
CA ILE A 61 -8.55 -8.62 -2.56
C ILE A 61 -8.60 -9.80 -3.51
N ARG A 62 -8.13 -9.60 -4.74
CA ARG A 62 -8.15 -10.62 -5.79
C ARG A 62 -6.74 -11.12 -6.03
N ASP A 63 -6.56 -12.43 -5.91
CA ASP A 63 -5.31 -13.10 -6.22
C ASP A 63 -5.30 -13.44 -7.71
N THR A 64 -4.34 -12.90 -8.48
CA THR A 64 -4.23 -13.14 -9.90
C THR A 64 -2.99 -13.97 -10.25
N GLY A 65 -2.49 -14.74 -9.31
CA GLY A 65 -1.27 -15.54 -9.44
C GLY A 65 -0.20 -15.02 -8.50
N ASN A 66 0.78 -14.31 -9.02
CA ASN A 66 1.82 -13.68 -8.21
C ASN A 66 1.53 -12.20 -7.89
N THR A 67 0.36 -11.72 -8.26
CA THR A 67 -0.10 -10.37 -7.92
C THR A 67 -1.41 -10.41 -7.18
N TYR A 68 -1.65 -9.34 -6.43
CA TYR A 68 -2.91 -9.11 -5.72
C TYR A 68 -3.44 -7.75 -6.11
N GLU A 69 -4.72 -7.70 -6.47
CA GLU A 69 -5.40 -6.45 -6.77
C GLU A 69 -6.39 -6.14 -5.66
N ALA A 70 -6.43 -4.90 -5.23
CA ALA A 70 -7.34 -4.48 -4.19
C ALA A 70 -7.88 -3.09 -4.46
N ASP A 71 -9.15 -2.90 -4.13
CA ASP A 71 -9.75 -1.59 -4.04
C ASP A 71 -9.48 -1.07 -2.64
N LEU A 72 -8.86 0.11 -2.53
CA LEU A 72 -8.54 0.68 -1.23
C LEU A 72 -9.43 1.87 -0.94
N LEU A 73 -9.98 1.90 0.25
CA LEU A 73 -10.61 3.08 0.81
C LEU A 73 -9.63 3.72 1.79
N VAL A 74 -9.18 4.92 1.48
CA VAL A 74 -8.29 5.68 2.36
C VAL A 74 -9.14 6.63 3.18
N VAL A 75 -9.09 6.47 4.48
CA VAL A 75 -9.85 7.28 5.43
C VAL A 75 -8.89 8.10 6.27
N ARG A 76 -9.12 9.42 6.29
CA ARG A 76 -8.34 10.35 7.10
C ARG A 76 -9.27 11.15 7.98
N PRO A 77 -8.89 11.43 9.24
CA PRO A 77 -9.69 12.31 10.09
C PRO A 77 -9.83 13.70 9.48
N GLY A 78 -11.06 14.18 9.40
CA GLY A 78 -11.33 15.53 8.92
C GLY A 78 -11.23 15.74 7.41
N ALA A 79 -11.07 14.66 6.64
CA ALA A 79 -10.98 14.74 5.18
C ALA A 79 -11.95 13.76 4.54
N GLN A 80 -12.24 13.98 3.25
CA GLN A 80 -13.06 13.05 2.50
C GLN A 80 -12.31 11.74 2.26
N SER A 81 -13.05 10.63 2.30
CA SER A 81 -12.51 9.33 1.93
C SER A 81 -12.13 9.31 0.45
N GLN A 82 -11.08 8.59 0.13
CA GLN A 82 -10.57 8.47 -1.22
C GLN A 82 -10.49 7.00 -1.62
N HIS A 83 -10.93 6.69 -2.84
CA HIS A 83 -10.83 5.35 -3.41
C HIS A 83 -9.61 5.25 -4.29
N LEU A 84 -8.81 4.22 -4.08
CA LEU A 84 -7.63 3.93 -4.88
C LEU A 84 -7.68 2.50 -5.39
N ASP A 85 -7.10 2.28 -6.57
CA ASP A 85 -6.83 0.93 -7.06
C ASP A 85 -5.37 0.61 -6.75
N ALA A 86 -5.13 -0.55 -6.16
CA ALA A 86 -3.79 -0.98 -5.79
C ALA A 86 -3.49 -2.36 -6.36
N THR A 87 -2.27 -2.54 -6.85
CA THR A 87 -1.75 -3.83 -7.28
C THR A 87 -0.46 -4.10 -6.52
N PHE A 88 -0.36 -5.29 -5.95
CA PHE A 88 0.80 -5.71 -5.17
C PHE A 88 1.39 -6.97 -5.80
N ARG A 89 2.69 -6.95 -6.06
CA ARG A 89 3.41 -8.15 -6.48
C ARG A 89 4.09 -8.74 -5.27
N VAL A 90 3.91 -10.04 -5.06
CA VAL A 90 4.52 -10.75 -3.93
C VAL A 90 5.39 -11.87 -4.47
N GLU A 91 6.64 -11.90 -4.05
CA GLU A 91 7.59 -12.95 -4.40
C GLU A 91 8.27 -13.44 -3.13
N ALA A 92 8.33 -14.75 -2.95
CA ALA A 92 8.92 -15.37 -1.76
C ALA A 92 8.36 -14.82 -0.44
N GLY A 93 7.07 -14.50 -0.43
CA GLY A 93 6.39 -14.00 0.77
C GLY A 93 6.61 -12.53 1.06
N LYS A 94 7.29 -11.80 0.18
CA LYS A 94 7.56 -10.36 0.35
C LYS A 94 6.96 -9.55 -0.78
N ILE A 95 6.51 -8.34 -0.45
CA ILE A 95 5.98 -7.40 -1.45
C ILE A 95 7.16 -6.79 -2.20
N THR A 96 7.21 -7.01 -3.51
CA THR A 96 8.31 -6.54 -4.36
C THR A 96 7.95 -5.37 -5.25
N ALA A 97 6.68 -5.18 -5.53
CA ALA A 97 6.22 -4.06 -6.34
C ALA A 97 4.80 -3.67 -5.95
N ILE A 98 4.55 -2.37 -6.00
CA ILE A 98 3.23 -1.80 -5.68
C ILE A 98 2.90 -0.76 -6.73
N ASN A 99 1.66 -0.77 -7.21
CA ASN A 99 1.15 0.24 -8.11
C ASN A 99 -0.16 0.79 -7.54
N ILE A 100 -0.24 2.09 -7.35
CA ILE A 100 -1.41 2.74 -6.80
C ILE A 100 -1.89 3.83 -7.75
N ALA A 101 -3.17 3.81 -8.05
CA ALA A 101 -3.79 4.79 -8.91
C ALA A 101 -5.13 5.25 -8.31
N PRO A 102 -5.48 6.54 -8.46
CA PRO A 102 -6.80 7.01 -8.06
C PRO A 102 -7.88 6.36 -8.91
N ARG A 103 -9.00 6.18 -8.30
CA ARG A 103 -10.17 5.65 -8.98
C ARG A 103 -11.00 6.72 -9.63
#